data_f74ec4c59a1576c6468e59f13220edc2
#
_entry.id   f74ec4c59a1576c6468e59f13220edc2
#
_cell.length_a   1.000
_cell.length_b   1.000
_cell.length_c   1.000
_cell.angle_alpha   90.00
_cell.angle_beta   90.00
_cell.angle_gamma   90.00
#
_symmetry.space_group_name_H-M   'P 1'
#
loop_
_entity.id
_entity.type
_entity.pdbx_description
1 polymer ?
#
loop_
_entity_poly.entity_id
_entity_poly.type
_entity_poly.pdbx_seq_one_letter_code
_entity_poly.pdbx_strand_id
1 'polypeptide(L)'
;MVAIVSTVAYLGLEARAVEVQAQLIAGLPAFHVVGLADKAVAESRERVRGAVAALGLALPPKRIVINLSPADLPKEGAHFDLAVALALLGAMGVVDVETLAEYVVVGELGLDGRIAPSPGVLLAALHASTEGKGLVCPASQGAEAAWAGSIEVVAAPDLLALLNHFKGHGLLSPPQPGEAEVPGAGPDLKQVKGQETAKRALEIAAAGGHNLLMVGPPGAGKSLMASCLPGILPPLDAAEALEVSMVQSVAGTLAGGRLTRTRPFRNPHHSASMAALVGGGLKVKPGEVSLAHLGVLFLDELPEFQRGALDSLRQPLETGVVSVARANAHVTFPARVQLIAAMNPCRCGHLGDASLACSRAPRCAADYQAKVSGPLLDRIDLHVEVQAVTAADLVLPPPAEGSAEVAARVAAARQVQARRYDGTETRTNAEIDGDLLTAVATPDESGRVLLAQAAEAMRLSARGYTRVLRVARTIADLAGSDGVGRLHVAEALSYRRQAPRN
;
A
#
# COMPACT_ATOMS: atom_id res chain seq x y z
N MET A 1 -32.27 28.08 -14.83
CA MET A 1 -31.08 27.45 -15.42
C MET A 1 -30.49 26.52 -14.35
N VAL A 2 -30.10 25.33 -14.72
CA VAL A 2 -29.37 24.40 -13.85
C VAL A 2 -27.92 24.42 -14.33
N ALA A 3 -26.99 24.71 -13.42
CA ALA A 3 -25.57 24.57 -13.72
C ALA A 3 -25.09 23.18 -13.24
N ILE A 4 -24.30 22.51 -14.05
CA ILE A 4 -23.78 21.16 -13.78
C ILE A 4 -22.26 21.20 -13.78
N VAL A 5 -21.65 20.62 -12.76
CA VAL A 5 -20.19 20.45 -12.63
C VAL A 5 -19.89 19.00 -12.34
N SER A 6 -18.95 18.42 -13.09
CA SER A 6 -18.49 17.06 -12.87
C SER A 6 -17.48 16.98 -11.73
N THR A 7 -17.61 15.98 -10.88
CA THR A 7 -16.66 15.62 -9.81
C THR A 7 -16.64 14.10 -9.64
N VAL A 8 -15.94 13.59 -8.64
CA VAL A 8 -15.85 12.15 -8.38
C VAL A 8 -16.13 11.81 -6.93
N ALA A 9 -16.63 10.61 -6.69
CA ALA A 9 -16.62 9.95 -5.39
C ALA A 9 -15.68 8.74 -5.45
N TYR A 10 -15.01 8.42 -4.35
CA TYR A 10 -14.03 7.35 -4.29
C TYR A 10 -14.60 6.09 -3.64
N LEU A 11 -14.48 4.95 -4.34
CA LEU A 11 -14.76 3.62 -3.82
C LEU A 11 -13.47 2.78 -3.88
N GLY A 12 -12.66 2.84 -2.83
CA GLY A 12 -11.30 2.26 -2.87
C GLY A 12 -10.39 3.05 -3.81
N LEU A 13 -9.86 2.39 -4.82
CA LEU A 13 -9.07 3.03 -5.88
C LEU A 13 -9.90 3.40 -7.12
N GLU A 14 -11.20 3.24 -7.06
CA GLU A 14 -12.08 3.58 -8.18
C GLU A 14 -12.69 4.96 -7.97
N ALA A 15 -12.52 5.85 -8.95
CA ALA A 15 -13.20 7.13 -9.02
C ALA A 15 -14.51 6.96 -9.81
N ARG A 16 -15.63 7.29 -9.18
CA ARG A 16 -16.98 7.23 -9.76
C ARG A 16 -17.47 8.63 -10.05
N ALA A 17 -17.99 8.84 -11.26
CA ALA A 17 -18.56 10.13 -11.67
C ALA A 17 -19.67 10.58 -10.73
N VAL A 18 -19.64 11.85 -10.36
CA VAL A 18 -20.69 12.55 -9.62
C VAL A 18 -20.96 13.88 -10.32
N GLU A 19 -22.22 14.20 -10.55
CA GLU A 19 -22.65 15.50 -11.03
C GLU A 19 -23.12 16.36 -9.85
N VAL A 20 -22.59 17.55 -9.75
CA VAL A 20 -23.07 18.60 -8.83
C VAL A 20 -23.96 19.54 -9.64
N GLN A 21 -25.25 19.50 -9.36
CA GLN A 21 -26.27 20.29 -10.05
C GLN A 21 -26.74 21.42 -9.14
N ALA A 22 -26.57 22.67 -9.56
CA ALA A 22 -27.00 23.85 -8.79
C ALA A 22 -28.18 24.55 -9.46
N GLN A 23 -29.19 24.86 -8.66
CA GLN A 23 -30.38 25.59 -9.11
C GLN A 23 -30.78 26.69 -8.14
N LEU A 24 -31.13 27.87 -8.69
CA LEU A 24 -31.65 29.00 -7.97
C LEU A 24 -33.17 29.09 -8.17
N ILE A 25 -33.95 28.83 -7.13
CA ILE A 25 -35.42 28.80 -7.15
C ILE A 25 -35.96 30.03 -6.40
N ALA A 26 -37.02 30.64 -6.94
CA ALA A 26 -37.72 31.69 -6.22
C ALA A 26 -38.30 31.17 -4.90
N GLY A 27 -38.16 31.93 -3.82
CA GLY A 27 -38.66 31.56 -2.47
C GLY A 27 -37.83 32.15 -1.35
N LEU A 28 -38.10 31.73 -0.14
CA LEU A 28 -37.34 32.16 1.04
C LEU A 28 -35.86 31.72 0.91
N PRO A 29 -34.91 32.61 1.25
CA PRO A 29 -33.49 32.29 1.19
C PRO A 29 -33.17 31.04 2.03
N ALA A 30 -32.64 30.02 1.36
CA ALA A 30 -32.22 28.77 1.99
C ALA A 30 -31.12 28.11 1.15
N PHE A 31 -30.27 27.31 1.75
CA PHE A 31 -29.23 26.53 1.08
C PHE A 31 -29.39 25.06 1.45
N HIS A 32 -29.78 24.24 0.47
CA HIS A 32 -30.01 22.80 0.65
C HIS A 32 -29.03 22.00 -0.19
N VAL A 33 -28.44 20.96 0.43
CA VAL A 33 -27.61 19.95 -0.28
C VAL A 33 -28.35 18.61 -0.14
N VAL A 34 -28.56 17.93 -1.28
CA VAL A 34 -29.26 16.64 -1.36
C VAL A 34 -28.42 15.63 -2.18
N GLY A 35 -28.65 14.32 -2.02
CA GLY A 35 -27.96 13.27 -2.76
C GLY A 35 -27.00 12.42 -1.93
N LEU A 36 -27.48 11.85 -0.79
CA LEU A 36 -26.68 10.97 0.10
C LEU A 36 -25.34 11.58 0.57
N ALA A 37 -25.36 12.86 0.88
CA ALA A 37 -24.24 13.61 1.40
C ALA A 37 -23.92 13.20 2.85
N ASP A 38 -22.63 12.91 3.16
CA ASP A 38 -22.18 12.75 4.54
C ASP A 38 -22.21 14.10 5.30
N LYS A 39 -21.84 14.07 6.58
CA LYS A 39 -21.78 15.28 7.40
C LYS A 39 -20.80 16.32 6.82
N ALA A 40 -19.65 15.89 6.30
CA ALA A 40 -18.64 16.79 5.75
C ALA A 40 -19.13 17.50 4.47
N VAL A 41 -19.85 16.78 3.62
CA VAL A 41 -20.50 17.34 2.42
C VAL A 41 -21.68 18.24 2.81
N ALA A 42 -22.46 17.90 3.82
CA ALA A 42 -23.52 18.78 4.31
C ALA A 42 -22.99 20.10 4.90
N GLU A 43 -21.78 20.07 5.50
CA GLU A 43 -21.07 21.26 6.01
C GLU A 43 -20.46 22.13 4.90
N SER A 44 -20.31 21.64 3.66
CA SER A 44 -19.80 22.39 2.51
C SER A 44 -20.55 23.71 2.30
N ARG A 45 -21.82 23.73 2.63
CA ARG A 45 -22.69 24.91 2.59
C ARG A 45 -22.07 26.12 3.26
N GLU A 46 -21.50 25.96 4.47
CA GLU A 46 -20.92 27.05 5.25
C GLU A 46 -19.54 27.46 4.66
N ARG A 47 -18.73 26.48 4.20
CA ARG A 47 -17.44 26.78 3.56
C ARG A 47 -17.63 27.49 2.23
N VAL A 48 -18.56 27.03 1.40
CA VAL A 48 -18.89 27.68 0.11
C VAL A 48 -19.43 29.10 0.35
N ARG A 49 -20.32 29.29 1.35
CA ARG A 49 -20.84 30.63 1.71
C ARG A 49 -19.71 31.58 2.10
N GLY A 50 -18.78 31.11 2.97
CA GLY A 50 -17.61 31.89 3.38
C GLY A 50 -16.70 32.24 2.20
N ALA A 51 -16.36 31.27 1.37
CA ALA A 51 -15.50 31.47 0.20
C ALA A 51 -16.11 32.44 -0.83
N VAL A 52 -17.41 32.36 -1.10
CA VAL A 52 -18.11 33.29 -2.00
C VAL A 52 -18.15 34.71 -1.40
N ALA A 53 -18.37 34.83 -0.09
CA ALA A 53 -18.32 36.13 0.59
C ALA A 53 -16.91 36.74 0.58
N ALA A 54 -15.86 35.94 0.69
CA ALA A 54 -14.46 36.38 0.59
C ALA A 54 -14.11 36.94 -0.80
N LEU A 55 -14.81 36.53 -1.86
CA LEU A 55 -14.73 37.12 -3.20
C LEU A 55 -15.45 38.47 -3.34
N GLY A 56 -16.10 38.95 -2.28
CA GLY A 56 -16.96 40.13 -2.35
C GLY A 56 -18.31 39.89 -3.04
N LEU A 57 -18.70 38.62 -3.25
CA LEU A 57 -19.96 38.26 -3.88
C LEU A 57 -21.02 37.96 -2.82
N ALA A 58 -22.22 38.50 -3.01
CA ALA A 58 -23.38 38.18 -2.16
C ALA A 58 -24.14 37.00 -2.77
N LEU A 59 -24.56 36.06 -1.90
CA LEU A 59 -25.48 35.01 -2.33
C LEU A 59 -26.82 35.61 -2.70
N PRO A 60 -27.48 35.12 -3.78
CA PRO A 60 -28.78 35.64 -4.19
C PRO A 60 -29.84 35.34 -3.11
N PRO A 61 -30.80 36.27 -2.88
CA PRO A 61 -31.90 36.09 -1.91
C PRO A 61 -32.95 35.11 -2.49
N LYS A 62 -32.51 33.90 -2.83
CA LYS A 62 -33.31 32.82 -3.40
C LYS A 62 -33.04 31.52 -2.66
N ARG A 63 -33.85 30.51 -2.91
CA ARG A 63 -33.60 29.16 -2.44
C ARG A 63 -32.56 28.51 -3.36
N ILE A 64 -31.40 28.17 -2.79
CA ILE A 64 -30.30 27.48 -3.44
C ILE A 64 -30.48 25.99 -3.19
N VAL A 65 -30.52 25.19 -4.25
CA VAL A 65 -30.58 23.72 -4.17
C VAL A 65 -29.38 23.15 -4.91
N ILE A 66 -28.56 22.38 -4.19
CA ILE A 66 -27.46 21.60 -4.74
C ILE A 66 -27.86 20.14 -4.68
N ASN A 67 -27.86 19.47 -5.84
CA ASN A 67 -28.11 18.04 -5.95
C ASN A 67 -26.83 17.32 -6.37
N LEU A 68 -26.47 16.24 -5.66
CA LEU A 68 -25.34 15.38 -5.96
C LEU A 68 -25.86 14.06 -6.59
N SER A 69 -25.72 13.89 -7.88
CA SER A 69 -26.19 12.73 -8.64
C SER A 69 -25.02 11.77 -8.98
N PRO A 70 -25.22 10.45 -8.94
CA PRO A 70 -26.43 9.71 -8.63
C PRO A 70 -26.73 9.60 -7.12
N ALA A 71 -28.00 9.40 -6.75
CA ALA A 71 -28.42 9.41 -5.34
C ALA A 71 -28.06 8.15 -4.54
N ASP A 72 -27.75 7.04 -5.21
CA ASP A 72 -27.39 5.75 -4.63
C ASP A 72 -25.90 5.62 -4.24
N LEU A 73 -25.06 6.53 -4.75
CA LEU A 73 -23.64 6.56 -4.45
C LEU A 73 -23.37 7.41 -3.20
N PRO A 74 -22.71 6.88 -2.14
CA PRO A 74 -22.30 7.68 -0.98
C PRO A 74 -21.30 8.77 -1.36
N LYS A 75 -21.53 10.02 -0.90
CA LYS A 75 -20.60 11.13 -1.08
C LYS A 75 -19.98 11.47 0.26
N GLU A 76 -18.69 11.18 0.38
CA GLU A 76 -17.94 11.36 1.62
C GLU A 76 -16.73 12.29 1.40
N GLY A 77 -16.53 13.25 2.30
CA GLY A 77 -15.36 14.13 2.30
C GLY A 77 -15.63 15.53 1.78
N ALA A 78 -14.65 16.41 2.00
CA ALA A 78 -14.77 17.84 1.70
C ALA A 78 -14.33 18.22 0.27
N HIS A 79 -13.82 17.26 -0.52
CA HIS A 79 -13.36 17.53 -1.89
C HIS A 79 -14.46 17.96 -2.86
N PHE A 80 -15.72 17.83 -2.48
CA PHE A 80 -16.88 18.34 -3.23
C PHE A 80 -17.06 19.85 -3.13
N ASP A 81 -16.45 20.53 -2.17
CA ASP A 81 -16.67 21.94 -1.88
C ASP A 81 -16.43 22.82 -3.11
N LEU A 82 -15.33 22.59 -3.81
CA LEU A 82 -14.98 23.40 -4.99
C LEU A 82 -15.99 23.18 -6.14
N ALA A 83 -16.43 21.93 -6.35
CA ALA A 83 -17.44 21.63 -7.36
C ALA A 83 -18.81 22.26 -7.01
N VAL A 84 -19.19 22.25 -5.74
CA VAL A 84 -20.41 22.92 -5.25
C VAL A 84 -20.32 24.44 -5.44
N ALA A 85 -19.17 25.05 -5.13
CA ALA A 85 -18.96 26.48 -5.33
C ALA A 85 -19.03 26.87 -6.81
N LEU A 86 -18.36 26.12 -7.68
CA LEU A 86 -18.36 26.41 -9.12
C LEU A 86 -19.74 26.19 -9.74
N ALA A 87 -20.48 25.15 -9.35
CA ALA A 87 -21.86 24.95 -9.80
C ALA A 87 -22.76 26.11 -9.36
N LEU A 88 -22.61 26.60 -8.13
CA LEU A 88 -23.34 27.75 -7.63
C LEU A 88 -22.97 29.03 -8.41
N LEU A 89 -21.69 29.29 -8.63
CA LEU A 89 -21.20 30.45 -9.39
C LEU A 89 -21.67 30.40 -10.86
N GLY A 90 -21.71 29.21 -11.46
CA GLY A 90 -22.31 28.98 -12.78
C GLY A 90 -23.80 29.30 -12.79
N ALA A 91 -24.57 28.85 -11.80
CA ALA A 91 -25.99 29.19 -11.67
C ALA A 91 -26.26 30.67 -11.41
N MET A 92 -25.27 31.39 -10.82
CA MET A 92 -25.29 32.85 -10.64
C MET A 92 -24.84 33.61 -11.91
N GLY A 93 -24.36 32.94 -12.94
CA GLY A 93 -23.82 33.55 -14.15
C GLY A 93 -22.45 34.24 -13.98
N VAL A 94 -21.69 33.87 -12.95
CA VAL A 94 -20.34 34.40 -12.69
C VAL A 94 -19.28 33.70 -13.55
N VAL A 95 -19.51 32.41 -13.85
CA VAL A 95 -18.67 31.59 -14.72
C VAL A 95 -19.57 30.95 -15.79
N ASP A 96 -19.03 30.78 -16.97
CA ASP A 96 -19.73 30.08 -18.06
C ASP A 96 -19.89 28.59 -17.76
N VAL A 97 -21.10 28.06 -17.94
CA VAL A 97 -21.44 26.68 -17.65
C VAL A 97 -20.83 25.71 -18.66
N GLU A 98 -20.66 26.15 -19.92
CA GLU A 98 -20.03 25.35 -20.97
C GLU A 98 -18.56 25.08 -20.64
N THR A 99 -17.83 26.11 -20.19
CA THR A 99 -16.45 25.99 -19.72
C THR A 99 -16.35 25.03 -18.54
N LEU A 100 -17.27 25.09 -17.56
CA LEU A 100 -17.27 24.18 -16.42
C LEU A 100 -17.52 22.71 -16.80
N ALA A 101 -18.26 22.44 -17.88
CA ALA A 101 -18.55 21.10 -18.34
C ALA A 101 -17.33 20.35 -18.90
N GLU A 102 -16.27 21.09 -19.27
CA GLU A 102 -15.03 20.52 -19.80
C GLU A 102 -14.11 19.96 -18.73
N TYR A 103 -14.43 20.16 -17.45
CA TYR A 103 -13.55 19.77 -16.33
C TYR A 103 -14.25 18.84 -15.33
N VAL A 104 -13.44 17.95 -14.76
CA VAL A 104 -13.71 17.32 -13.46
C VAL A 104 -13.10 18.21 -12.37
N VAL A 105 -13.83 18.43 -11.28
CA VAL A 105 -13.45 19.41 -10.24
C VAL A 105 -13.33 18.73 -8.88
N VAL A 106 -12.17 18.88 -8.23
CA VAL A 106 -11.93 18.37 -6.88
C VAL A 106 -11.16 19.41 -6.05
N GLY A 107 -11.55 19.59 -4.78
CA GLY A 107 -10.86 20.48 -3.85
C GLY A 107 -11.71 20.84 -2.66
N GLU A 108 -11.10 20.98 -1.48
CA GLU A 108 -11.73 21.50 -0.27
C GLU A 108 -11.59 23.02 -0.24
N LEU A 109 -12.61 23.74 0.24
CA LEU A 109 -12.56 25.19 0.35
C LEU A 109 -12.34 25.66 1.79
N GLY A 110 -11.40 26.57 1.97
CA GLY A 110 -11.31 27.42 3.16
C GLY A 110 -12.37 28.53 3.14
N LEU A 111 -12.72 29.05 4.30
CA LEU A 111 -13.66 30.19 4.43
C LEU A 111 -13.14 31.46 3.75
N ASP A 112 -11.83 31.56 3.56
CA ASP A 112 -11.10 32.64 2.87
C ASP A 112 -11.01 32.44 1.35
N GLY A 113 -11.59 31.36 0.81
CA GLY A 113 -11.57 31.03 -0.61
C GLY A 113 -10.34 30.28 -1.08
N ARG A 114 -9.37 29.92 -0.20
CA ARG A 114 -8.25 29.05 -0.56
C ARG A 114 -8.75 27.64 -0.89
N ILE A 115 -8.07 27.01 -1.85
CA ILE A 115 -8.33 25.62 -2.23
C ILE A 115 -7.32 24.73 -1.52
N ALA A 116 -7.80 23.98 -0.53
CA ALA A 116 -7.00 23.10 0.31
C ALA A 116 -6.81 21.72 -0.36
N PRO A 117 -5.71 21.00 -0.06
CA PRO A 117 -5.46 19.65 -0.56
C PRO A 117 -6.58 18.68 -0.20
N SER A 118 -6.86 17.77 -1.13
CA SER A 118 -7.85 16.70 -0.93
C SER A 118 -7.28 15.34 -1.36
N PRO A 119 -7.65 14.23 -0.68
CA PRO A 119 -7.22 12.91 -1.08
C PRO A 119 -7.74 12.51 -2.46
N GLY A 120 -6.96 11.70 -3.21
CA GLY A 120 -7.43 11.05 -4.43
C GLY A 120 -7.31 11.89 -5.71
N VAL A 121 -6.53 12.96 -5.72
CA VAL A 121 -6.40 13.83 -6.91
C VAL A 121 -5.85 13.07 -8.12
N LEU A 122 -4.91 12.13 -7.93
CA LEU A 122 -4.41 11.28 -9.01
C LEU A 122 -5.53 10.44 -9.64
N LEU A 123 -6.41 9.87 -8.81
CA LEU A 123 -7.55 9.08 -9.29
C LEU A 123 -8.56 9.94 -10.05
N ALA A 124 -8.81 11.15 -9.55
CA ALA A 124 -9.68 12.11 -10.24
C ALA A 124 -9.10 12.52 -11.60
N ALA A 125 -7.77 12.71 -11.67
CA ALA A 125 -7.08 13.03 -12.92
C ALA A 125 -7.14 11.87 -13.94
N LEU A 126 -6.92 10.64 -13.49
CA LEU A 126 -7.07 9.44 -14.33
C LEU A 126 -8.52 9.28 -14.83
N HIS A 127 -9.50 9.53 -13.97
CA HIS A 127 -10.90 9.52 -14.36
C HIS A 127 -11.21 10.62 -15.39
N ALA A 128 -10.76 11.84 -15.17
CA ALA A 128 -10.91 12.94 -16.12
C ALA A 128 -10.32 12.58 -17.49
N SER A 129 -9.16 11.93 -17.51
CA SER A 129 -8.52 11.44 -18.74
C SER A 129 -9.40 10.42 -19.49
N THR A 130 -10.06 9.51 -18.78
CA THR A 130 -10.97 8.52 -19.42
C THR A 130 -12.24 9.16 -19.97
N GLU A 131 -12.71 10.26 -19.38
CA GLU A 131 -13.87 11.03 -19.82
C GLU A 131 -13.53 12.07 -20.92
N GLY A 132 -12.25 12.20 -21.27
CA GLY A 132 -11.79 13.23 -22.22
C GLY A 132 -11.93 14.66 -21.71
N LYS A 133 -11.89 14.85 -20.37
CA LYS A 133 -12.04 16.13 -19.69
C LYS A 133 -10.73 16.59 -19.08
N GLY A 134 -10.62 17.90 -18.80
CA GLY A 134 -9.60 18.45 -17.94
C GLY A 134 -9.87 18.22 -16.46
N LEU A 135 -8.93 18.59 -15.61
CA LEU A 135 -9.07 18.55 -14.16
C LEU A 135 -8.81 19.91 -13.53
N VAL A 136 -9.69 20.34 -12.64
CA VAL A 136 -9.45 21.43 -11.70
C VAL A 136 -9.13 20.86 -10.34
N CYS A 137 -7.97 21.22 -9.77
CA CYS A 137 -7.50 20.70 -8.50
C CYS A 137 -6.75 21.76 -7.67
N PRO A 138 -6.43 21.47 -6.38
CA PRO A 138 -5.60 22.35 -5.56
C PRO A 138 -4.20 22.56 -6.16
N ALA A 139 -3.66 23.76 -6.08
CA ALA A 139 -2.33 24.10 -6.63
C ALA A 139 -1.21 23.20 -6.10
N SER A 140 -1.27 22.82 -4.82
CA SER A 140 -0.28 21.94 -4.20
C SER A 140 -0.29 20.49 -4.71
N GLN A 141 -1.33 20.10 -5.45
CA GLN A 141 -1.51 18.75 -6.00
C GLN A 141 -1.51 18.72 -7.54
N GLY A 142 -1.20 19.85 -8.18
CA GLY A 142 -1.07 19.93 -9.63
C GLY A 142 -0.04 18.94 -10.19
N ALA A 143 1.10 18.80 -9.53
CA ALA A 143 2.15 17.86 -9.92
C ALA A 143 1.70 16.39 -9.82
N GLU A 144 0.82 16.06 -8.86
CA GLU A 144 0.17 14.76 -8.72
C GLU A 144 -0.80 14.50 -9.90
N ALA A 145 -1.64 15.49 -10.22
CA ALA A 145 -2.60 15.40 -11.31
C ALA A 145 -1.94 15.25 -12.68
N ALA A 146 -0.81 15.91 -12.88
CA ALA A 146 -0.09 15.91 -14.17
C ALA A 146 0.43 14.51 -14.60
N TRP A 147 0.46 13.53 -13.70
CA TRP A 147 0.78 12.13 -14.04
C TRP A 147 -0.31 11.40 -14.82
N ALA A 148 -1.52 11.95 -14.89
CA ALA A 148 -2.60 11.35 -15.70
C ALA A 148 -2.39 11.51 -17.22
N GLY A 149 -1.32 12.15 -17.65
CA GLY A 149 -0.94 12.28 -19.07
C GLY A 149 -1.42 13.58 -19.72
N SER A 150 -1.96 13.49 -20.95
CA SER A 150 -2.24 14.63 -21.83
C SER A 150 -3.58 15.32 -21.54
N ILE A 151 -4.00 15.45 -20.29
CA ILE A 151 -5.17 16.25 -19.91
C ILE A 151 -4.78 17.66 -19.53
N GLU A 152 -5.68 18.62 -19.72
CA GLU A 152 -5.53 19.94 -19.17
C GLU A 152 -5.72 19.92 -17.65
N VAL A 153 -4.71 20.36 -16.89
CA VAL A 153 -4.78 20.47 -15.43
C VAL A 153 -4.72 21.94 -15.02
N VAL A 154 -5.80 22.42 -14.40
CA VAL A 154 -5.90 23.75 -13.80
C VAL A 154 -5.67 23.62 -12.29
N ALA A 155 -4.44 23.88 -11.85
CA ALA A 155 -4.04 23.80 -10.45
C ALA A 155 -4.15 25.19 -9.80
N ALA A 156 -5.22 25.42 -9.03
CA ALA A 156 -5.55 26.73 -8.49
C ALA A 156 -5.26 26.86 -6.99
N PRO A 157 -4.63 27.94 -6.53
CA PRO A 157 -4.38 28.18 -5.11
C PRO A 157 -5.63 28.63 -4.35
N ASP A 158 -6.52 29.34 -5.03
CA ASP A 158 -7.76 29.89 -4.45
C ASP A 158 -8.83 30.07 -5.52
N LEU A 159 -10.03 30.35 -5.08
CA LEU A 159 -11.21 30.50 -5.93
C LEU A 159 -11.12 31.74 -6.81
N LEU A 160 -10.46 32.83 -6.36
CA LEU A 160 -10.29 34.05 -7.14
C LEU A 160 -9.36 33.84 -8.33
N ALA A 161 -8.20 33.20 -8.10
CA ALA A 161 -7.27 32.86 -9.16
C ALA A 161 -7.91 31.93 -10.21
N LEU A 162 -8.72 30.96 -9.76
CA LEU A 162 -9.47 30.07 -10.66
C LEU A 162 -10.49 30.83 -11.52
N LEU A 163 -11.25 31.76 -10.91
CA LEU A 163 -12.22 32.58 -11.66
C LEU A 163 -11.53 33.50 -12.67
N ASN A 164 -10.39 34.07 -12.30
CA ASN A 164 -9.58 34.91 -13.22
C ASN A 164 -9.05 34.07 -14.38
N HIS A 165 -8.64 32.83 -14.13
CA HIS A 165 -8.21 31.91 -15.19
C HIS A 165 -9.33 31.67 -16.21
N PHE A 166 -10.53 31.28 -15.76
CA PHE A 166 -11.68 31.02 -16.64
C PHE A 166 -12.16 32.29 -17.38
N LYS A 167 -11.92 33.48 -16.84
CA LYS A 167 -12.24 34.76 -17.50
C LYS A 167 -11.11 35.28 -18.41
N GLY A 168 -9.97 34.58 -18.49
CA GLY A 168 -8.81 35.01 -19.27
C GLY A 168 -8.05 36.20 -18.69
N HIS A 169 -8.33 36.61 -17.43
CA HIS A 169 -7.65 37.75 -16.78
C HIS A 169 -6.32 37.39 -16.13
N GLY A 170 -6.06 36.10 -15.87
CA GLY A 170 -4.84 35.58 -15.27
C GLY A 170 -4.75 34.08 -15.45
N LEU A 171 -4.00 33.66 -16.48
CA LEU A 171 -3.84 32.26 -16.80
C LEU A 171 -2.95 31.56 -15.78
N LEU A 172 -3.42 30.45 -15.23
CA LEU A 172 -2.62 29.55 -14.39
C LEU A 172 -1.74 28.69 -15.29
N SER A 173 -0.46 28.59 -14.94
CA SER A 173 0.48 27.77 -15.69
C SER A 173 0.16 26.28 -15.49
N PRO A 174 0.18 25.45 -16.54
CA PRO A 174 0.01 24.00 -16.42
C PRO A 174 1.07 23.42 -15.46
N PRO A 175 0.68 22.60 -14.50
CA PRO A 175 1.64 21.95 -13.60
C PRO A 175 2.47 20.93 -14.37
N GLN A 176 3.73 20.79 -13.95
CA GLN A 176 4.59 19.71 -14.45
C GLN A 176 4.48 18.50 -13.53
N PRO A 177 4.58 17.27 -14.05
CA PRO A 177 4.68 16.07 -13.23
C PRO A 177 5.82 16.22 -12.22
N GLY A 178 5.61 15.76 -10.99
CA GLY A 178 6.66 15.73 -9.99
C GLY A 178 7.82 14.82 -10.46
N GLU A 179 9.06 15.15 -10.06
CA GLU A 179 10.19 14.29 -10.34
C GLU A 179 9.97 12.92 -9.69
N ALA A 180 10.34 11.82 -10.39
CA ALA A 180 10.31 10.51 -9.78
C ALA A 180 11.26 10.48 -8.57
N GLU A 181 10.80 9.94 -7.46
CA GLU A 181 11.60 9.83 -6.25
C GLU A 181 12.81 8.93 -6.52
N VAL A 182 14.01 9.49 -6.33
CA VAL A 182 15.24 8.68 -6.35
C VAL A 182 15.25 7.82 -5.09
N PRO A 183 15.44 6.50 -5.20
CA PRO A 183 15.49 5.62 -4.04
C PRO A 183 16.52 6.15 -3.03
N GLY A 184 16.06 6.48 -1.83
CA GLY A 184 16.96 6.87 -0.73
C GLY A 184 17.88 5.71 -0.38
N ALA A 185 19.12 6.01 -0.01
CA ALA A 185 20.04 5.00 0.51
C ALA A 185 19.51 4.53 1.88
N GLY A 186 18.83 3.39 1.88
CA GLY A 186 18.44 2.69 3.10
C GLY A 186 19.65 2.09 3.82
N PRO A 187 19.45 1.41 4.96
CA PRO A 187 20.53 0.65 5.63
C PRO A 187 21.15 -0.38 4.67
N ASP A 188 22.46 -0.52 4.72
CA ASP A 188 23.21 -1.49 3.92
C ASP A 188 23.41 -2.79 4.71
N LEU A 189 23.32 -3.95 4.03
CA LEU A 189 23.63 -5.26 4.62
C LEU A 189 25.05 -5.36 5.18
N LYS A 190 25.99 -4.51 4.73
CA LYS A 190 27.32 -4.36 5.34
C LYS A 190 27.29 -3.93 6.79
N GLN A 191 26.21 -3.28 7.23
CA GLN A 191 26.04 -2.88 8.63
C GLN A 191 25.67 -4.07 9.53
N VAL A 192 25.17 -5.17 8.94
CA VAL A 192 24.83 -6.40 9.65
C VAL A 192 26.07 -7.29 9.72
N LYS A 193 26.68 -7.38 10.90
CA LYS A 193 27.85 -8.21 11.15
C LYS A 193 27.44 -9.65 11.45
N GLY A 194 28.11 -10.61 10.84
CA GLY A 194 27.73 -12.02 10.93
C GLY A 194 26.35 -12.30 10.30
N GLN A 195 25.59 -13.23 10.89
CA GLN A 195 24.20 -13.56 10.49
C GLN A 195 24.03 -14.07 9.06
N GLU A 196 25.01 -14.81 8.53
CA GLU A 196 25.05 -15.22 7.11
C GLU A 196 23.81 -16.02 6.71
N THR A 197 23.31 -16.91 7.57
CA THR A 197 22.08 -17.68 7.32
C THR A 197 20.84 -16.76 7.22
N ALA A 198 20.76 -15.73 8.05
CA ALA A 198 19.64 -14.79 8.02
C ALA A 198 19.72 -13.85 6.80
N LYS A 199 20.93 -13.40 6.44
CA LYS A 199 21.15 -12.64 5.19
C LYS A 199 20.77 -13.46 3.97
N ARG A 200 21.14 -14.75 3.92
CA ARG A 200 20.76 -15.66 2.85
C ARG A 200 19.25 -15.88 2.78
N ALA A 201 18.58 -16.06 3.93
CA ALA A 201 17.13 -16.14 3.99
C ALA A 201 16.46 -14.84 3.49
N LEU A 202 17.03 -13.67 3.80
CA LEU A 202 16.54 -12.37 3.31
C LEU A 202 16.72 -12.23 1.80
N GLU A 203 17.85 -12.68 1.24
CA GLU A 203 18.10 -12.73 -0.21
C GLU A 203 17.08 -13.63 -0.93
N ILE A 204 16.83 -14.83 -0.41
CA ILE A 204 15.82 -15.75 -0.95
C ILE A 204 14.43 -15.13 -0.85
N ALA A 205 14.09 -14.50 0.28
CA ALA A 205 12.83 -13.80 0.46
C ALA A 205 12.66 -12.68 -0.58
N ALA A 206 13.69 -11.86 -0.79
CA ALA A 206 13.69 -10.80 -1.79
C ALA A 206 13.54 -11.35 -3.22
N ALA A 207 14.30 -12.39 -3.55
CA ALA A 207 14.29 -12.97 -4.90
C ALA A 207 12.97 -13.63 -5.26
N GLY A 208 12.32 -14.34 -4.32
CA GLY A 208 11.08 -15.07 -4.58
C GLY A 208 9.79 -14.35 -4.16
N GLY A 209 9.86 -13.24 -3.44
CA GLY A 209 8.69 -12.60 -2.83
C GLY A 209 8.16 -13.36 -1.60
N HIS A 210 9.01 -14.16 -0.95
CA HIS A 210 8.59 -15.03 0.15
C HIS A 210 8.41 -14.28 1.45
N ASN A 211 7.42 -14.69 2.24
CA ASN A 211 7.23 -14.23 3.61
C ASN A 211 8.29 -14.85 4.54
N LEU A 212 8.87 -14.03 5.42
CA LEU A 212 9.97 -14.42 6.31
C LEU A 212 9.65 -14.14 7.78
N LEU A 213 9.93 -15.09 8.65
CA LEU A 213 9.93 -14.93 10.10
C LEU A 213 11.36 -15.07 10.65
N MET A 214 11.80 -14.04 11.33
CA MET A 214 13.07 -14.02 12.07
C MET A 214 12.82 -14.23 13.55
N VAL A 215 13.44 -15.25 14.14
CA VAL A 215 13.33 -15.56 15.57
C VAL A 215 14.71 -15.42 16.22
N GLY A 216 14.84 -14.60 17.24
CA GLY A 216 16.13 -14.42 17.91
C GLY A 216 16.06 -13.48 19.12
N PRO A 217 17.08 -13.43 19.96
CA PRO A 217 17.09 -12.60 21.17
C PRO A 217 16.98 -11.11 20.84
N PRO A 218 16.64 -10.27 21.83
CA PRO A 218 16.71 -8.82 21.68
C PRO A 218 18.12 -8.39 21.28
N GLY A 219 18.25 -7.35 20.45
CA GLY A 219 19.53 -6.83 19.98
C GLY A 219 20.24 -7.68 18.90
N ALA A 220 19.67 -8.77 18.42
CA ALA A 220 20.26 -9.61 17.38
C ALA A 220 20.27 -8.99 15.96
N GLY A 221 19.76 -7.77 15.77
CA GLY A 221 19.77 -7.06 14.49
C GLY A 221 18.60 -7.38 13.55
N LYS A 222 17.54 -8.04 14.03
CA LYS A 222 16.35 -8.44 13.23
C LYS A 222 15.70 -7.24 12.50
N SER A 223 15.45 -6.15 13.22
CA SER A 223 14.80 -4.96 12.66
C SER A 223 15.71 -4.23 11.67
N LEU A 224 17.04 -4.21 11.91
CA LEU A 224 18.02 -3.69 10.96
C LEU A 224 18.02 -4.51 9.66
N MET A 225 18.05 -5.85 9.75
CA MET A 225 17.97 -6.72 8.56
C MET A 225 16.68 -6.49 7.78
N ALA A 226 15.53 -6.39 8.46
CA ALA A 226 14.26 -6.11 7.79
C ALA A 226 14.29 -4.75 7.05
N SER A 227 14.92 -3.73 7.65
CA SER A 227 15.03 -2.40 7.02
C SER A 227 16.01 -2.35 5.84
N CYS A 228 16.91 -3.32 5.71
CA CYS A 228 17.77 -3.47 4.51
C CYS A 228 17.01 -4.03 3.30
N LEU A 229 15.86 -4.69 3.51
CA LEU A 229 15.14 -5.38 2.42
C LEU A 229 14.74 -4.48 1.25
N PRO A 230 14.20 -3.26 1.45
CA PRO A 230 13.90 -2.37 0.33
C PRO A 230 15.10 -2.07 -0.58
N GLY A 231 16.30 -2.02 0.01
CA GLY A 231 17.56 -1.75 -0.72
C GLY A 231 18.05 -2.91 -1.60
N ILE A 232 17.50 -4.12 -1.41
CA ILE A 232 17.83 -5.30 -2.24
C ILE A 232 16.69 -5.75 -3.14
N LEU A 233 15.51 -5.15 -3.02
CA LEU A 233 14.39 -5.39 -3.92
C LEU A 233 14.55 -4.59 -5.23
N PRO A 234 14.14 -5.13 -6.39
CA PRO A 234 14.12 -4.36 -7.62
C PRO A 234 13.14 -3.18 -7.49
N PRO A 235 13.44 -2.03 -8.12
CA PRO A 235 12.55 -0.89 -8.10
C PRO A 235 11.20 -1.24 -8.74
N LEU A 236 10.18 -0.46 -8.39
CA LEU A 236 8.86 -0.56 -9.03
C LEU A 236 8.99 -0.21 -10.53
N ASP A 237 8.32 -0.98 -11.37
CA ASP A 237 8.11 -0.58 -12.76
C ASP A 237 7.07 0.56 -12.85
N ALA A 238 6.79 1.06 -14.05
CA ALA A 238 5.91 2.21 -14.23
C ALA A 238 4.47 1.91 -13.80
N ALA A 239 3.96 0.70 -14.08
CA ALA A 239 2.62 0.29 -13.71
C ALA A 239 2.50 0.06 -12.19
N GLU A 240 3.49 -0.62 -11.60
CA GLU A 240 3.58 -0.83 -10.15
C GLU A 240 3.69 0.52 -9.39
N ALA A 241 4.50 1.46 -9.90
CA ALA A 241 4.64 2.79 -9.32
C ALA A 241 3.33 3.58 -9.33
N LEU A 242 2.56 3.45 -10.41
CA LEU A 242 1.23 4.06 -10.50
C LEU A 242 0.25 3.43 -9.49
N GLU A 243 0.18 2.09 -9.41
CA GLU A 243 -0.67 1.39 -8.44
C GLU A 243 -0.38 1.83 -6.99
N VAL A 244 0.89 1.89 -6.61
CA VAL A 244 1.33 2.34 -5.28
C VAL A 244 0.95 3.80 -5.04
N SER A 245 1.18 4.65 -6.03
CA SER A 245 0.87 6.09 -5.93
C SER A 245 -0.64 6.36 -5.84
N MET A 246 -1.48 5.54 -6.50
CA MET A 246 -2.94 5.61 -6.35
C MET A 246 -3.37 5.31 -4.91
N VAL A 247 -2.80 4.28 -4.27
CA VAL A 247 -3.06 3.98 -2.85
C VAL A 247 -2.64 5.15 -1.96
N GLN A 248 -1.45 5.72 -2.19
CA GLN A 248 -0.94 6.86 -1.44
C GLN A 248 -1.78 8.12 -1.65
N SER A 249 -2.26 8.37 -2.86
CA SER A 249 -3.14 9.49 -3.20
C SER A 249 -4.45 9.44 -2.40
N VAL A 250 -5.14 8.28 -2.40
CA VAL A 250 -6.38 8.09 -1.62
C VAL A 250 -6.13 8.18 -0.11
N ALA A 251 -4.97 7.72 0.36
CA ALA A 251 -4.57 7.87 1.75
C ALA A 251 -4.24 9.33 2.13
N GLY A 252 -3.98 10.19 1.14
CA GLY A 252 -3.51 11.57 1.34
C GLY A 252 -2.04 11.63 1.77
N THR A 253 -1.23 10.63 1.41
CA THR A 253 0.19 10.50 1.80
C THR A 253 1.16 10.67 0.64
N LEU A 254 0.68 10.93 -0.57
CA LEU A 254 1.53 11.16 -1.74
C LEU A 254 2.24 12.53 -1.62
N ALA A 255 3.51 12.51 -1.25
CA ALA A 255 4.27 13.72 -0.97
C ALA A 255 4.70 14.42 -2.26
N GLY A 256 4.33 15.70 -2.42
CA GLY A 256 4.79 16.57 -3.52
C GLY A 256 4.43 16.09 -4.92
N GLY A 257 3.43 15.20 -5.06
CA GLY A 257 3.02 14.66 -6.36
C GLY A 257 4.08 13.80 -7.04
N ARG A 258 5.01 13.23 -6.29
CA ARG A 258 6.09 12.38 -6.85
C ARG A 258 5.65 10.95 -6.94
N LEU A 259 5.77 10.32 -8.11
CA LEU A 259 5.64 8.88 -8.22
C LEU A 259 6.87 8.21 -7.63
N THR A 260 6.67 7.34 -6.64
CA THR A 260 7.77 6.59 -6.04
C THR A 260 8.13 5.37 -6.89
N ARG A 261 9.42 5.15 -7.12
CA ARG A 261 9.94 3.89 -7.66
C ARG A 261 10.49 2.98 -6.56
N THR A 262 10.50 3.47 -5.34
CA THR A 262 10.92 2.72 -4.14
C THR A 262 9.75 1.88 -3.65
N ARG A 263 10.00 0.60 -3.38
CA ARG A 263 8.99 -0.27 -2.79
C ARG A 263 8.64 0.19 -1.38
N PRO A 264 7.35 0.34 -1.05
CA PRO A 264 6.93 0.78 0.28
C PRO A 264 7.46 -0.16 1.38
N PHE A 265 7.89 0.45 2.48
CA PHE A 265 8.25 -0.27 3.72
C PHE A 265 7.39 0.27 4.85
N ARG A 266 6.51 -0.57 5.38
CA ARG A 266 5.60 -0.19 6.46
C ARG A 266 5.92 -1.00 7.71
N ASN A 267 6.13 -0.30 8.82
CA ASN A 267 6.43 -0.90 10.12
C ASN A 267 5.45 -0.35 11.18
N PRO A 268 4.21 -0.85 11.21
CA PRO A 268 3.24 -0.43 12.20
C PRO A 268 3.67 -0.89 13.61
N HIS A 269 3.44 -0.04 14.59
CA HIS A 269 3.67 -0.39 15.98
C HIS A 269 2.73 -1.53 16.41
N HIS A 270 3.16 -2.42 17.30
CA HIS A 270 2.37 -3.59 17.73
C HIS A 270 1.02 -3.23 18.39
N SER A 271 0.84 -2.00 18.88
CA SER A 271 -0.45 -1.49 19.39
C SER A 271 -1.46 -1.11 18.29
N ALA A 272 -1.09 -1.24 17.00
CA ALA A 272 -1.98 -0.91 15.90
C ALA A 272 -3.28 -1.72 15.97
N SER A 273 -4.42 -1.03 15.82
CA SER A 273 -5.72 -1.69 15.78
C SER A 273 -5.91 -2.47 14.46
N MET A 274 -6.89 -3.37 14.44
CA MET A 274 -7.28 -4.08 13.22
C MET A 274 -7.61 -3.10 12.08
N ALA A 275 -8.36 -2.01 12.36
CA ALA A 275 -8.68 -1.01 11.35
C ALA A 275 -7.46 -0.23 10.85
N ALA A 276 -6.43 -0.03 11.68
CA ALA A 276 -5.18 0.57 11.24
C ALA A 276 -4.39 -0.38 10.33
N LEU A 277 -4.39 -1.69 10.60
CA LEU A 277 -3.69 -2.67 9.78
C LEU A 277 -4.35 -2.92 8.43
N VAL A 278 -5.65 -3.27 8.43
CA VAL A 278 -6.34 -3.68 7.19
C VAL A 278 -7.21 -2.59 6.57
N GLY A 279 -7.36 -1.46 7.24
CA GLY A 279 -8.22 -0.39 6.76
C GLY A 279 -9.64 -0.47 7.33
N GLY A 280 -10.43 0.52 7.01
CA GLY A 280 -11.79 0.68 7.53
C GLY A 280 -11.91 1.87 8.49
N GLY A 281 -12.76 1.76 9.50
CA GLY A 281 -13.07 2.87 10.43
C GLY A 281 -14.28 3.68 9.99
N LEU A 282 -14.53 4.87 10.57
CA LEU A 282 -15.67 5.74 10.22
C LEU A 282 -15.61 6.22 8.76
N LYS A 283 -14.44 6.52 8.24
CA LYS A 283 -14.17 6.76 6.83
C LYS A 283 -13.36 5.58 6.29
N VAL A 284 -13.75 5.02 5.14
CA VAL A 284 -13.02 3.89 4.56
C VAL A 284 -11.70 4.40 4.01
N LYS A 285 -10.61 4.10 4.73
CA LYS A 285 -9.24 4.42 4.31
C LYS A 285 -8.43 3.14 4.16
N PRO A 286 -7.43 3.12 3.25
CA PRO A 286 -6.48 2.02 3.18
C PRO A 286 -5.72 1.90 4.51
N GLY A 287 -5.52 0.67 4.98
CA GLY A 287 -4.70 0.36 6.15
C GLY A 287 -3.23 0.15 5.79
N GLU A 288 -2.39 -0.15 6.81
CA GLU A 288 -0.95 -0.37 6.65
C GLU A 288 -0.63 -1.47 5.61
N VAL A 289 -1.46 -2.52 5.52
CA VAL A 289 -1.29 -3.59 4.52
C VAL A 289 -1.42 -3.03 3.10
N SER A 290 -2.44 -2.20 2.84
CA SER A 290 -2.61 -1.57 1.52
C SER A 290 -1.56 -0.48 1.26
N LEU A 291 -1.13 0.25 2.28
CA LEU A 291 -0.02 1.20 2.17
C LEU A 291 1.34 0.51 1.91
N ALA A 292 1.46 -0.78 2.25
CA ALA A 292 2.61 -1.62 1.93
C ALA A 292 2.49 -2.34 0.59
N HIS A 293 1.45 -2.05 -0.20
CA HIS A 293 1.20 -2.73 -1.48
C HIS A 293 2.43 -2.71 -2.39
N LEU A 294 2.76 -3.87 -3.01
CA LEU A 294 3.96 -4.13 -3.83
C LEU A 294 5.29 -3.86 -3.11
N GLY A 295 5.24 -3.80 -1.79
CA GLY A 295 6.38 -3.58 -0.91
C GLY A 295 6.40 -4.52 0.27
N VAL A 296 6.90 -4.04 1.39
CA VAL A 296 7.19 -4.80 2.60
C VAL A 296 6.32 -4.34 3.76
N LEU A 297 5.61 -5.28 4.37
CA LEU A 297 4.98 -5.11 5.67
C LEU A 297 5.88 -5.77 6.73
N PHE A 298 6.53 -4.97 7.55
CA PHE A 298 7.36 -5.45 8.66
C PHE A 298 6.59 -5.42 9.98
N LEU A 299 6.46 -6.57 10.62
CA LEU A 299 5.84 -6.70 11.93
C LEU A 299 6.89 -7.11 12.96
N ASP A 300 7.39 -6.13 13.70
CA ASP A 300 8.31 -6.39 14.82
C ASP A 300 7.53 -6.83 16.05
N GLU A 301 8.15 -7.63 16.90
CA GLU A 301 7.52 -8.18 18.13
C GLU A 301 6.16 -8.86 17.82
N LEU A 302 6.10 -9.68 16.78
CA LEU A 302 4.88 -10.29 16.25
C LEU A 302 3.88 -10.79 17.31
N PRO A 303 4.28 -11.50 18.41
CA PRO A 303 3.35 -11.97 19.43
C PRO A 303 2.79 -10.88 20.35
N GLU A 304 3.25 -9.62 20.25
CA GLU A 304 2.71 -8.51 21.04
C GLU A 304 1.52 -7.83 20.37
N PHE A 305 1.30 -8.06 19.07
CA PHE A 305 0.10 -7.59 18.39
C PHE A 305 -1.16 -8.27 18.93
N GLN A 306 -2.27 -7.58 18.88
CA GLN A 306 -3.57 -8.16 19.21
C GLN A 306 -3.88 -9.31 18.23
N ARG A 307 -4.31 -10.47 18.75
CA ARG A 307 -4.59 -11.66 17.96
C ARG A 307 -5.58 -11.41 16.81
N GLY A 308 -6.66 -10.66 17.08
CA GLY A 308 -7.64 -10.31 16.05
C GLY A 308 -7.06 -9.46 14.91
N ALA A 309 -6.11 -8.58 15.23
CA ALA A 309 -5.40 -7.78 14.23
C ALA A 309 -4.47 -8.65 13.36
N LEU A 310 -3.75 -9.61 13.96
CA LEU A 310 -2.94 -10.58 13.20
C LEU A 310 -3.79 -11.52 12.33
N ASP A 311 -4.90 -12.01 12.86
CA ASP A 311 -5.79 -12.92 12.12
C ASP A 311 -6.44 -12.20 10.91
N SER A 312 -6.64 -10.88 10.96
CA SER A 312 -7.15 -10.09 9.82
C SER A 312 -6.19 -10.03 8.63
N LEU A 313 -4.88 -10.27 8.84
CA LEU A 313 -3.89 -10.34 7.76
C LEU A 313 -3.97 -11.61 6.92
N ARG A 314 -4.67 -12.64 7.39
CA ARG A 314 -4.72 -13.95 6.73
C ARG A 314 -5.30 -13.88 5.33
N GLN A 315 -6.37 -13.12 5.14
CA GLN A 315 -7.00 -12.95 3.83
C GLN A 315 -6.11 -12.12 2.88
N PRO A 316 -5.64 -10.91 3.24
CA PRO A 316 -4.75 -10.13 2.37
C PRO A 316 -3.51 -10.89 1.91
N LEU A 317 -2.87 -11.65 2.81
CA LEU A 317 -1.70 -12.47 2.47
C LEU A 317 -2.00 -13.65 1.52
N GLU A 318 -3.27 -14.03 1.35
CA GLU A 318 -3.69 -15.10 0.45
C GLU A 318 -4.23 -14.57 -0.87
N THR A 319 -5.05 -13.51 -0.80
CA THR A 319 -5.77 -12.97 -1.97
C THR A 319 -5.10 -11.75 -2.61
N GLY A 320 -4.14 -11.12 -1.92
CA GLY A 320 -3.52 -9.86 -2.37
C GLY A 320 -4.45 -8.65 -2.31
N VAL A 321 -5.62 -8.76 -1.65
CA VAL A 321 -6.59 -7.67 -1.54
C VAL A 321 -7.19 -7.62 -0.14
N VAL A 322 -7.55 -6.42 0.30
CA VAL A 322 -8.37 -6.16 1.48
C VAL A 322 -9.76 -5.73 1.04
N SER A 323 -10.78 -6.42 1.52
CA SER A 323 -12.17 -6.04 1.32
C SER A 323 -12.77 -5.51 2.62
N VAL A 324 -13.23 -4.27 2.60
CA VAL A 324 -13.92 -3.63 3.71
C VAL A 324 -15.41 -3.57 3.38
N ALA A 325 -16.20 -4.39 4.07
CA ALA A 325 -17.65 -4.40 3.91
C ALA A 325 -18.30 -3.37 4.85
N ARG A 326 -19.20 -2.56 4.33
CA ARG A 326 -20.08 -1.66 5.07
C ARG A 326 -21.53 -1.86 4.64
N ALA A 327 -22.46 -1.34 5.42
CA ALA A 327 -23.89 -1.44 5.12
C ALA A 327 -24.24 -0.97 3.69
N ASN A 328 -23.53 0.06 3.18
CA ASN A 328 -23.86 0.71 1.91
C ASN A 328 -22.76 0.60 0.84
N ALA A 329 -21.62 -0.05 1.11
CA ALA A 329 -20.54 -0.19 0.13
C ALA A 329 -19.58 -1.34 0.46
N HIS A 330 -19.16 -2.06 -0.56
CA HIS A 330 -18.01 -2.96 -0.51
C HIS A 330 -16.84 -2.24 -1.18
N VAL A 331 -15.81 -1.97 -0.39
CA VAL A 331 -14.61 -1.28 -0.87
C VAL A 331 -13.43 -2.24 -0.83
N THR A 332 -12.71 -2.32 -1.93
CA THR A 332 -11.53 -3.19 -2.04
C THR A 332 -10.29 -2.35 -2.27
N PHE A 333 -9.23 -2.66 -1.53
CA PHE A 333 -7.90 -2.08 -1.73
C PHE A 333 -6.90 -3.17 -2.09
N PRO A 334 -5.95 -2.93 -2.99
CA PRO A 334 -4.87 -3.86 -3.26
C PRO A 334 -3.97 -3.99 -2.02
N ALA A 335 -3.46 -5.19 -1.79
CA ALA A 335 -2.68 -5.56 -0.62
C ALA A 335 -1.70 -6.70 -0.91
N ARG A 336 -1.07 -6.71 -2.09
CA ARG A 336 0.00 -7.65 -2.42
C ARG A 336 1.25 -7.21 -1.68
N VAL A 337 1.52 -7.83 -0.53
CA VAL A 337 2.63 -7.45 0.34
C VAL A 337 3.55 -8.63 0.60
N GLN A 338 4.83 -8.35 0.78
CA GLN A 338 5.77 -9.27 1.35
C GLN A 338 5.80 -9.08 2.87
N LEU A 339 5.37 -10.10 3.63
CA LEU A 339 5.38 -10.06 5.08
C LEU A 339 6.76 -10.44 5.61
N ILE A 340 7.38 -9.54 6.32
CA ILE A 340 8.56 -9.81 7.14
C ILE A 340 8.15 -9.67 8.60
N ALA A 341 8.41 -10.69 9.41
CA ALA A 341 8.05 -10.67 10.81
C ALA A 341 9.28 -10.95 11.67
N ALA A 342 9.32 -10.35 12.84
CA ALA A 342 10.35 -10.62 13.84
C ALA A 342 9.71 -10.94 15.19
N MET A 343 10.28 -11.87 15.91
CA MET A 343 9.89 -12.14 17.30
C MET A 343 11.07 -12.63 18.13
N ASN A 344 10.93 -12.52 19.44
CA ASN A 344 11.85 -13.15 20.37
C ASN A 344 11.48 -14.64 20.52
N PRO A 345 12.41 -15.53 20.93
CA PRO A 345 12.12 -16.94 21.14
C PRO A 345 11.14 -17.18 22.30
N CYS A 346 11.10 -16.27 23.26
CA CYS A 346 10.18 -16.26 24.41
C CYS A 346 9.99 -14.82 24.89
N ARG A 347 9.07 -14.60 25.82
CA ARG A 347 8.79 -13.26 26.37
C ARG A 347 10.00 -12.61 27.04
N CYS A 348 10.86 -13.38 27.72
CA CYS A 348 12.10 -12.86 28.32
C CYS A 348 13.25 -12.66 27.31
N GLY A 349 13.15 -13.27 26.11
CA GLY A 349 14.15 -13.16 25.04
C GLY A 349 15.34 -14.13 25.15
N HIS A 350 15.52 -14.82 26.29
CA HIS A 350 16.75 -15.55 26.62
C HIS A 350 16.58 -17.07 26.68
N LEU A 351 15.68 -17.66 25.88
CA LEU A 351 15.44 -19.12 25.90
C LEU A 351 16.70 -19.94 25.61
N GLY A 352 17.59 -19.45 24.77
CA GLY A 352 18.85 -20.12 24.39
C GLY A 352 20.01 -19.93 25.35
N ASP A 353 19.87 -19.06 26.38
CA ASP A 353 20.89 -18.77 27.35
C ASP A 353 20.45 -19.25 28.74
N ALA A 354 21.05 -20.35 29.21
CA ALA A 354 20.67 -20.97 30.49
C ALA A 354 20.93 -20.03 31.70
N SER A 355 21.86 -19.06 31.59
CA SER A 355 22.18 -18.12 32.64
C SER A 355 21.18 -16.98 32.79
N LEU A 356 20.51 -16.60 31.69
CA LEU A 356 19.54 -15.52 31.61
C LEU A 356 18.09 -16.00 31.43
N ALA A 357 17.89 -17.30 31.22
CA ALA A 357 16.57 -17.88 31.05
C ALA A 357 15.70 -17.71 32.29
N CYS A 358 14.45 -17.34 32.13
CA CYS A 358 13.52 -17.21 33.23
C CYS A 358 13.14 -18.60 33.80
N SER A 359 12.73 -18.63 35.08
CA SER A 359 12.36 -19.86 35.83
C SER A 359 11.19 -20.66 35.17
N ARG A 360 10.48 -20.07 34.22
CA ARG A 360 9.37 -20.70 33.48
C ARG A 360 9.80 -21.35 32.17
N ALA A 361 11.09 -21.35 31.81
CA ALA A 361 11.56 -22.00 30.58
C ALA A 361 11.40 -23.53 30.70
N PRO A 362 11.01 -24.25 29.61
CA PRO A 362 10.67 -23.76 28.24
C PRO A 362 9.19 -23.31 28.06
N ARG A 363 8.34 -23.41 29.10
CA ARG A 363 6.91 -23.13 29.05
C ARG A 363 6.60 -21.69 28.62
N CYS A 364 7.43 -20.74 29.05
CA CYS A 364 7.28 -19.33 28.64
C CYS A 364 7.40 -19.14 27.11
N ALA A 365 8.18 -19.96 26.42
CA ALA A 365 8.31 -19.92 24.97
C ALA A 365 7.04 -20.43 24.29
N ALA A 366 6.51 -21.55 24.76
CA ALA A 366 5.27 -22.11 24.25
C ALA A 366 4.09 -21.13 24.40
N ASP A 367 3.93 -20.55 25.60
CA ASP A 367 2.88 -19.55 25.89
C ASP A 367 3.04 -18.30 25.03
N TYR A 368 4.26 -17.84 24.76
CA TYR A 368 4.53 -16.65 23.97
C TYR A 368 4.25 -16.89 22.48
N GLN A 369 4.75 -17.99 21.93
CA GLN A 369 4.58 -18.32 20.53
C GLN A 369 3.13 -18.72 20.19
N ALA A 370 2.36 -19.28 21.14
CA ALA A 370 0.95 -19.62 20.97
C ALA A 370 0.03 -18.40 20.75
N LYS A 371 0.52 -17.17 21.01
CA LYS A 371 -0.23 -15.95 20.68
C LYS A 371 -0.40 -15.77 19.17
N VAL A 372 0.55 -16.26 18.38
CA VAL A 372 0.46 -16.25 16.92
C VAL A 372 -0.28 -17.50 16.44
N SER A 373 -1.34 -17.30 15.68
CA SER A 373 -2.16 -18.42 15.20
C SER A 373 -1.39 -19.30 14.21
N GLY A 374 -1.60 -20.63 14.29
CA GLY A 374 -1.04 -21.60 13.34
C GLY A 374 -1.32 -21.22 11.89
N PRO A 375 -2.58 -20.88 11.51
CA PRO A 375 -2.90 -20.45 10.16
C PRO A 375 -2.13 -19.22 9.65
N LEU A 376 -1.70 -18.30 10.53
CA LEU A 376 -0.83 -17.19 10.11
C LEU A 376 0.62 -17.68 9.90
N LEU A 377 1.14 -18.49 10.81
CA LEU A 377 2.47 -19.11 10.68
C LEU A 377 2.58 -19.97 9.42
N ASP A 378 1.50 -20.67 9.07
CA ASP A 378 1.44 -21.46 7.82
C ASP A 378 1.57 -20.58 6.55
N ARG A 379 1.37 -19.26 6.62
CA ARG A 379 1.54 -18.35 5.50
C ARG A 379 2.95 -17.76 5.39
N ILE A 380 3.83 -18.15 6.30
CA ILE A 380 5.23 -17.75 6.28
C ILE A 380 6.05 -18.86 5.62
N ASP A 381 6.81 -18.51 4.59
CA ASP A 381 7.55 -19.46 3.78
C ASP A 381 8.89 -19.84 4.40
N LEU A 382 9.57 -18.84 4.97
CA LEU A 382 10.92 -18.94 5.51
C LEU A 382 10.90 -18.65 7.02
N HIS A 383 11.49 -19.54 7.81
CA HIS A 383 11.73 -19.36 9.23
C HIS A 383 13.22 -19.41 9.48
N VAL A 384 13.80 -18.37 10.05
CA VAL A 384 15.23 -18.30 10.33
C VAL A 384 15.50 -17.92 11.77
N GLU A 385 16.46 -18.60 12.38
CA GLU A 385 16.97 -18.23 13.69
C GLU A 385 18.09 -17.22 13.54
N VAL A 386 17.95 -16.09 14.22
CA VAL A 386 18.93 -15.01 14.30
C VAL A 386 19.65 -15.12 15.62
N GLN A 387 20.92 -15.41 15.61
CA GLN A 387 21.71 -15.62 16.82
C GLN A 387 22.04 -14.29 17.54
N ALA A 388 22.38 -14.36 18.81
CA ALA A 388 22.90 -13.20 19.52
C ALA A 388 24.21 -12.73 18.87
N VAL A 389 24.35 -11.41 18.71
CA VAL A 389 25.61 -10.82 18.24
C VAL A 389 26.61 -10.86 19.40
N THR A 390 27.74 -11.52 19.19
CA THR A 390 28.81 -11.61 20.19
C THR A 390 29.75 -10.39 20.13
N ALA A 391 30.51 -10.15 21.21
CA ALA A 391 31.54 -9.11 21.17
C ALA A 391 32.60 -9.37 20.09
N ALA A 392 32.87 -10.64 19.77
CA ALA A 392 33.75 -11.03 18.66
C ALA A 392 33.18 -10.61 17.31
N ASP A 393 31.88 -10.77 17.10
CA ASP A 393 31.23 -10.35 15.84
C ASP A 393 31.31 -8.83 15.63
N LEU A 394 31.22 -8.05 16.73
CA LEU A 394 31.28 -6.59 16.67
C LEU A 394 32.63 -6.03 16.20
N VAL A 395 33.71 -6.75 16.46
CA VAL A 395 35.09 -6.34 16.06
C VAL A 395 35.47 -6.88 14.67
N LEU A 396 34.65 -7.74 14.04
CA LEU A 396 34.87 -8.19 12.68
C LEU A 396 34.87 -7.01 11.69
N PRO A 397 35.73 -7.07 10.65
CA PRO A 397 35.65 -6.09 9.57
C PRO A 397 34.26 -6.12 8.92
N PRO A 398 33.82 -5.02 8.28
CA PRO A 398 32.59 -5.03 7.51
C PRO A 398 32.59 -6.19 6.51
N PRO A 399 31.45 -6.87 6.29
CA PRO A 399 31.35 -7.90 5.25
C PRO A 399 31.79 -7.35 3.89
N ALA A 400 32.45 -8.17 3.09
CA ALA A 400 32.86 -7.78 1.73
C ALA A 400 31.66 -7.53 0.83
N GLU A 401 30.56 -8.28 1.06
CA GLU A 401 29.30 -8.18 0.31
C GLU A 401 28.29 -7.28 1.03
N GLY A 402 27.65 -6.37 0.28
CA GLY A 402 26.63 -5.46 0.76
C GLY A 402 25.30 -5.58 0.01
N SER A 403 24.45 -4.59 0.23
CA SER A 403 23.13 -4.56 -0.42
C SER A 403 23.21 -4.51 -1.94
N ALA A 404 24.22 -3.87 -2.52
CA ALA A 404 24.34 -3.72 -3.98
C ALA A 404 24.59 -5.06 -4.70
N GLU A 405 25.50 -5.89 -4.16
CA GLU A 405 25.83 -7.19 -4.72
C GLU A 405 24.62 -8.16 -4.60
N VAL A 406 23.95 -8.16 -3.46
CA VAL A 406 22.73 -8.96 -3.23
C VAL A 406 21.60 -8.48 -4.15
N ALA A 407 21.39 -7.18 -4.28
CA ALA A 407 20.37 -6.61 -5.17
C ALA A 407 20.58 -7.03 -6.63
N ALA A 408 21.84 -7.10 -7.11
CA ALA A 408 22.12 -7.54 -8.46
C ALA A 408 21.69 -9.01 -8.69
N ARG A 409 21.96 -9.93 -7.75
CA ARG A 409 21.51 -11.33 -7.84
C ARG A 409 19.99 -11.46 -7.75
N VAL A 410 19.36 -10.70 -6.83
CA VAL A 410 17.90 -10.65 -6.70
C VAL A 410 17.27 -10.16 -8.00
N ALA A 411 17.80 -9.09 -8.60
CA ALA A 411 17.30 -8.56 -9.87
C ALA A 411 17.42 -9.58 -11.01
N ALA A 412 18.56 -10.31 -11.11
CA ALA A 412 18.74 -11.35 -12.09
C ALA A 412 17.71 -12.49 -11.92
N ALA A 413 17.50 -12.99 -10.69
CA ALA A 413 16.49 -14.01 -10.39
C ALA A 413 15.06 -13.52 -10.72
N ARG A 414 14.74 -12.27 -10.42
CA ARG A 414 13.44 -11.65 -10.77
C ARG A 414 13.23 -11.50 -12.26
N GLN A 415 14.28 -11.21 -13.05
CA GLN A 415 14.20 -11.18 -14.52
C GLN A 415 13.91 -12.57 -15.11
N VAL A 416 14.48 -13.64 -14.52
CA VAL A 416 14.16 -15.02 -14.92
C VAL A 416 12.68 -15.32 -14.65
N GLN A 417 12.17 -14.94 -13.48
CA GLN A 417 10.76 -15.10 -13.11
C GLN A 417 9.83 -14.30 -14.04
N ALA A 418 10.15 -13.03 -14.30
CA ALA A 418 9.37 -12.19 -15.21
C ALA A 418 9.21 -12.82 -16.60
N ARG A 419 10.30 -13.38 -17.15
CA ARG A 419 10.24 -14.10 -18.44
C ARG A 419 9.48 -15.41 -18.36
N ARG A 420 9.60 -16.16 -17.25
CA ARG A 420 8.90 -17.44 -17.04
C ARG A 420 7.40 -17.28 -16.91
N TYR A 421 6.95 -16.20 -16.29
CA TYR A 421 5.55 -15.93 -15.98
C TYR A 421 4.89 -14.91 -16.91
N ASP A 422 5.57 -14.55 -18.00
CA ASP A 422 5.02 -13.65 -19.02
C ASP A 422 3.67 -14.17 -19.54
N GLY A 423 2.70 -13.28 -19.65
CA GLY A 423 1.32 -13.62 -20.01
C GLY A 423 0.47 -14.28 -18.91
N THR A 424 0.97 -14.37 -17.67
CA THR A 424 0.21 -14.84 -16.50
C THR A 424 0.01 -13.73 -15.47
N GLU A 425 -0.89 -13.95 -14.49
CA GLU A 425 -1.06 -13.03 -13.35
C GLU A 425 0.03 -13.18 -12.27
N THR A 426 0.85 -14.24 -12.37
CA THR A 426 1.91 -14.55 -11.41
C THR A 426 3.12 -13.64 -11.65
N ARG A 427 3.63 -13.01 -10.61
CA ARG A 427 4.80 -12.12 -10.68
C ARG A 427 6.06 -12.76 -10.08
N THR A 428 5.89 -13.64 -9.09
CA THR A 428 6.99 -14.20 -8.29
C THR A 428 6.79 -15.68 -7.98
N ASN A 429 7.88 -16.36 -7.61
CA ASN A 429 7.81 -17.77 -7.22
C ASN A 429 6.92 -18.02 -5.96
N ALA A 430 6.74 -17.04 -5.08
CA ALA A 430 5.86 -17.18 -3.93
C ALA A 430 4.38 -17.31 -4.31
N GLU A 431 4.01 -16.84 -5.50
CA GLU A 431 2.62 -16.81 -5.99
C GLU A 431 2.24 -18.04 -6.83
N ILE A 432 3.22 -18.83 -7.30
CA ILE A 432 2.93 -19.99 -8.17
C ILE A 432 2.11 -21.05 -7.43
N ASP A 433 1.11 -21.64 -8.12
CA ASP A 433 0.27 -22.70 -7.56
C ASP A 433 -0.22 -23.67 -8.66
N GLY A 434 -0.87 -24.76 -8.26
CA GLY A 434 -1.50 -25.72 -9.15
C GLY A 434 -0.56 -26.28 -10.22
N ASP A 435 -1.03 -26.25 -11.48
CA ASP A 435 -0.28 -26.78 -12.63
C ASP A 435 1.01 -26.03 -12.91
N LEU A 436 1.01 -24.72 -12.71
CA LEU A 436 2.19 -23.86 -12.89
C LEU A 436 3.29 -24.26 -11.89
N LEU A 437 2.95 -24.48 -10.61
CA LEU A 437 3.88 -24.96 -9.60
C LEU A 437 4.50 -26.31 -10.03
N THR A 438 3.66 -27.23 -10.48
CA THR A 438 4.10 -28.56 -10.95
C THR A 438 5.05 -28.44 -12.15
N ALA A 439 4.72 -27.60 -13.11
CA ALA A 439 5.52 -27.41 -14.31
C ALA A 439 6.91 -26.83 -14.05
N VAL A 440 7.03 -25.84 -13.11
CA VAL A 440 8.26 -25.07 -12.95
C VAL A 440 9.11 -25.46 -11.72
N ALA A 441 8.51 -26.10 -10.71
CA ALA A 441 9.16 -26.36 -9.43
C ALA A 441 9.27 -27.86 -9.07
N THR A 442 8.90 -28.78 -9.97
CA THR A 442 9.09 -30.21 -9.76
C THR A 442 10.58 -30.52 -9.67
N PRO A 443 11.06 -31.11 -8.54
CA PRO A 443 12.46 -31.46 -8.40
C PRO A 443 12.88 -32.64 -9.28
N ASP A 444 14.18 -32.77 -9.51
CA ASP A 444 14.78 -33.99 -10.07
C ASP A 444 14.48 -35.22 -9.16
N GLU A 445 14.83 -36.42 -9.63
CA GLU A 445 14.56 -37.67 -8.89
C GLU A 445 15.16 -37.64 -7.48
N SER A 446 16.40 -37.17 -7.36
CA SER A 446 17.11 -37.11 -6.08
C SER A 446 16.49 -36.08 -5.10
N GLY A 447 16.01 -34.98 -5.64
CA GLY A 447 15.26 -33.96 -4.89
C GLY A 447 13.87 -34.46 -4.47
N ARG A 448 13.16 -35.19 -5.33
CA ARG A 448 11.85 -35.81 -5.00
C ARG A 448 11.96 -36.79 -3.84
N VAL A 449 12.95 -37.66 -3.88
CA VAL A 449 13.20 -38.62 -2.80
C VAL A 449 13.48 -37.91 -1.48
N LEU A 450 14.35 -36.89 -1.50
CA LEU A 450 14.65 -36.08 -0.31
C LEU A 450 13.40 -35.39 0.24
N LEU A 451 12.59 -34.78 -0.64
CA LEU A 451 11.39 -34.05 -0.25
C LEU A 451 10.33 -34.98 0.34
N ALA A 452 10.16 -36.19 -0.23
CA ALA A 452 9.24 -37.18 0.29
C ALA A 452 9.64 -37.64 1.71
N GLN A 453 10.92 -37.98 1.92
CA GLN A 453 11.43 -38.34 3.24
C GLN A 453 11.27 -37.21 4.28
N ALA A 454 11.57 -35.99 3.89
CA ALA A 454 11.42 -34.84 4.75
C ALA A 454 9.94 -34.54 5.07
N ALA A 455 9.05 -34.72 4.10
CA ALA A 455 7.61 -34.51 4.30
C ALA A 455 7.04 -35.45 5.37
N GLU A 456 7.47 -36.70 5.38
CA GLU A 456 7.10 -37.68 6.41
C GLU A 456 7.73 -37.34 7.77
N ALA A 457 9.05 -37.11 7.80
CA ALA A 457 9.79 -36.85 9.04
C ALA A 457 9.35 -35.57 9.74
N MET A 458 9.06 -34.50 9.01
CA MET A 458 8.64 -33.20 9.50
C MET A 458 7.11 -33.05 9.56
N ARG A 459 6.35 -34.05 9.13
CA ARG A 459 4.88 -34.02 9.04
C ARG A 459 4.37 -32.77 8.30
N LEU A 460 4.92 -32.52 7.12
CA LEU A 460 4.54 -31.35 6.34
C LEU A 460 3.09 -31.45 5.90
N SER A 461 2.34 -30.37 6.08
CA SER A 461 1.02 -30.23 5.44
C SER A 461 1.18 -30.07 3.92
N ALA A 462 0.11 -30.25 3.15
CA ALA A 462 0.10 -29.98 1.72
C ALA A 462 0.60 -28.54 1.40
N ARG A 463 0.17 -27.57 2.20
CA ARG A 463 0.66 -26.17 2.10
C ARG A 463 2.15 -26.07 2.43
N GLY A 464 2.62 -26.78 3.44
CA GLY A 464 4.05 -26.82 3.78
C GLY A 464 4.90 -27.40 2.65
N TYR A 465 4.40 -28.46 2.01
CA TYR A 465 5.05 -29.10 0.85
C TYR A 465 5.16 -28.13 -0.35
N THR A 466 4.07 -27.48 -0.76
CA THR A 466 4.07 -26.52 -1.86
C THR A 466 4.99 -25.32 -1.59
N ARG A 467 5.09 -24.86 -0.34
CA ARG A 467 6.03 -23.77 0.04
C ARG A 467 7.49 -24.16 -0.10
N VAL A 468 7.84 -25.39 0.29
CA VAL A 468 9.22 -25.90 0.06
C VAL A 468 9.54 -25.87 -1.43
N LEU A 469 8.63 -26.27 -2.30
CA LEU A 469 8.82 -26.22 -3.75
C LEU A 469 9.01 -24.78 -4.27
N ARG A 470 8.19 -23.85 -3.82
CA ARG A 470 8.32 -22.42 -4.18
C ARG A 470 9.68 -21.84 -3.79
N VAL A 471 10.12 -22.12 -2.56
CA VAL A 471 11.42 -21.69 -2.05
C VAL A 471 12.56 -22.37 -2.80
N ALA A 472 12.48 -23.69 -3.05
CA ALA A 472 13.48 -24.44 -3.80
C ALA A 472 13.62 -23.93 -5.26
N ARG A 473 12.49 -23.53 -5.90
CA ARG A 473 12.54 -22.89 -7.22
C ARG A 473 13.27 -21.54 -7.16
N THR A 474 13.05 -20.74 -6.12
CA THR A 474 13.76 -19.48 -5.96
C THR A 474 15.26 -19.66 -5.74
N ILE A 475 15.63 -20.65 -4.93
CA ILE A 475 17.05 -20.98 -4.71
C ILE A 475 17.71 -21.42 -6.02
N ALA A 476 17.00 -22.22 -6.84
CA ALA A 476 17.48 -22.62 -8.15
C ALA A 476 17.64 -21.43 -9.11
N ASP A 477 16.71 -20.46 -9.09
CA ASP A 477 16.83 -19.22 -9.89
C ASP A 477 18.04 -18.38 -9.45
N LEU A 478 18.28 -18.26 -8.14
CA LEU A 478 19.47 -17.57 -7.61
C LEU A 478 20.80 -18.31 -7.96
N ALA A 479 20.74 -19.62 -8.11
CA ALA A 479 21.88 -20.43 -8.55
C ALA A 479 22.06 -20.45 -10.08
N GLY A 480 21.16 -19.81 -10.85
CA GLY A 480 21.18 -19.84 -12.32
C GLY A 480 20.84 -21.22 -12.90
N SER A 481 20.10 -22.07 -12.15
CA SER A 481 19.72 -23.42 -12.55
C SER A 481 18.35 -23.45 -13.21
N ASP A 482 18.24 -24.12 -14.36
CA ASP A 482 16.95 -24.29 -15.04
C ASP A 482 16.01 -25.24 -14.28
N GLY A 483 16.54 -26.28 -13.62
CA GLY A 483 15.80 -27.26 -12.86
C GLY A 483 16.00 -27.15 -11.36
N VAL A 484 15.05 -27.69 -10.59
CA VAL A 484 15.15 -27.79 -9.13
C VAL A 484 15.83 -29.12 -8.75
N GLY A 485 17.05 -29.03 -8.22
CA GLY A 485 17.83 -30.19 -7.80
C GLY A 485 17.77 -30.43 -6.29
N ARG A 486 18.39 -31.54 -5.85
CA ARG A 486 18.44 -31.97 -4.44
C ARG A 486 18.99 -30.89 -3.50
N LEU A 487 20.02 -30.14 -3.90
CA LEU A 487 20.62 -29.11 -3.06
C LEU A 487 19.63 -27.96 -2.78
N HIS A 488 18.87 -27.57 -3.81
CA HIS A 488 17.86 -26.51 -3.67
C HIS A 488 16.73 -26.93 -2.72
N VAL A 489 16.31 -28.19 -2.78
CA VAL A 489 15.32 -28.77 -1.85
C VAL A 489 15.88 -28.84 -0.43
N ALA A 490 17.14 -29.25 -0.26
CA ALA A 490 17.79 -29.36 1.05
C ALA A 490 17.89 -27.98 1.73
N GLU A 491 18.31 -26.95 0.99
CA GLU A 491 18.37 -25.58 1.51
C GLU A 491 16.97 -25.07 1.84
N ALA A 492 15.97 -25.29 0.99
CA ALA A 492 14.58 -24.87 1.24
C ALA A 492 13.99 -25.52 2.51
N LEU A 493 14.30 -26.79 2.77
CA LEU A 493 13.87 -27.51 3.97
C LEU A 493 14.49 -26.94 5.26
N SER A 494 15.70 -26.40 5.20
CA SER A 494 16.38 -25.80 6.36
C SER A 494 15.63 -24.58 6.92
N TYR A 495 14.85 -23.90 6.08
CA TYR A 495 14.05 -22.75 6.48
C TYR A 495 12.63 -23.13 6.94
N ARG A 496 12.29 -24.41 7.08
CA ARG A 496 11.00 -24.81 7.63
C ARG A 496 11.07 -24.94 9.15
N ARG A 497 10.03 -24.41 9.82
CA ARG A 497 9.89 -24.55 11.27
C ARG A 497 9.82 -26.03 11.63
N GLN A 498 10.74 -26.47 12.44
CA GLN A 498 10.61 -27.78 13.11
C GLN A 498 9.59 -27.63 14.24
N ALA A 499 8.60 -28.56 14.29
CA ALA A 499 7.73 -28.63 15.47
C ALA A 499 8.62 -28.85 16.70
N PRO A 500 8.34 -28.23 17.86
CA PRO A 500 9.05 -28.53 19.08
C PRO A 500 9.04 -30.05 19.29
N ARG A 501 10.20 -30.65 19.48
CA ARG A 501 10.27 -32.06 19.91
C ARG A 501 9.68 -32.12 21.31
N ASN A 502 8.56 -32.83 21.48
CA ASN A 502 7.98 -33.14 22.79
C ASN A 502 8.95 -33.97 23.62
#